data_40ea32846afe8704235b4854786b68a5
#
_entry.id   40ea32846afe8704235b4854786b68a5
#
_cell.length_a   1.000
_cell.length_b   1.000
_cell.length_c   1.000
_cell.angle_alpha   90.00
_cell.angle_beta   90.00
_cell.angle_gamma   90.00
#
_symmetry.space_group_name_H-M   'P 1'
#
loop_
_entity.id
_entity.type
_entity.pdbx_description
1 polymer ?
#
loop_
_entity_poly.entity_id
_entity_poly.type
_entity_poly.pdbx_seq_one_letter_code
_entity_poly.pdbx_strand_id
1 'polypeptide(L)'
;MNFKKLIVTKINNIATEIRLNDPDVHNALTLEIINELSLCIDALSRDTSSLILISANGKSFCAGGDLSWMKKQLSAPRENRVKEASKLADLLLKLYNCPKTIIGKVEGNAFGGGIGIMSICDFVFSVKDIKMALTEAKLGLIPATISPYVVRKIGEKNAIHLFTSAKFFAPED
;
A
#
# COMPACT_ATOMS: atom_id res chain seq x y z
N MET A 1 3.04 -18.37 -10.11
CA MET A 1 2.90 -17.10 -10.85
C MET A 1 4.26 -16.47 -10.95
N ASN A 2 4.62 -15.91 -12.08
CA ASN A 2 5.91 -15.24 -12.23
C ASN A 2 5.64 -13.73 -12.33
N PHE A 3 5.95 -13.01 -11.26
CA PHE A 3 5.80 -11.55 -11.18
C PHE A 3 7.16 -10.88 -11.37
N LYS A 4 7.20 -9.67 -11.88
CA LYS A 4 8.44 -8.89 -12.06
C LYS A 4 8.74 -8.02 -10.83
N LYS A 5 7.70 -7.49 -10.22
CA LYS A 5 7.77 -6.52 -9.12
C LYS A 5 7.39 -7.11 -7.77
N LEU A 6 7.01 -8.37 -7.73
CA LEU A 6 6.68 -9.10 -6.51
C LEU A 6 7.47 -10.40 -6.43
N ILE A 7 7.84 -10.77 -5.21
CA ILE A 7 8.31 -12.12 -4.87
C ILE A 7 7.22 -12.76 -4.03
N VAL A 8 6.66 -13.87 -4.50
CA VAL A 8 5.63 -14.61 -3.76
C VAL A 8 6.22 -15.93 -3.30
N THR A 9 6.29 -16.11 -1.98
CA THR A 9 6.90 -17.27 -1.35
C THR A 9 5.92 -17.95 -0.40
N LYS A 10 5.65 -19.22 -0.60
CA LYS A 10 4.90 -20.03 0.35
C LYS A 10 5.82 -20.37 1.52
N ILE A 11 5.57 -19.78 2.69
CA ILE A 11 6.39 -19.99 3.89
C ILE A 11 6.14 -21.41 4.44
N ASN A 12 4.86 -21.79 4.52
CA ASN A 12 4.41 -23.11 4.92
C ASN A 12 2.97 -23.33 4.43
N ASN A 13 2.29 -24.34 4.92
CA ASN A 13 0.91 -24.64 4.52
C ASN A 13 -0.12 -23.59 4.97
N ILE A 14 0.25 -22.70 5.91
CA ILE A 14 -0.63 -21.72 6.53
C ILE A 14 -0.41 -20.32 5.96
N ALA A 15 0.85 -19.96 5.63
CA ALA A 15 1.25 -18.60 5.32
C ALA A 15 1.94 -18.47 3.96
N THR A 16 1.55 -17.42 3.22
CA THR A 16 2.22 -17.01 1.99
C THR A 16 2.70 -15.58 2.13
N GLU A 17 3.95 -15.30 1.80
CA GLU A 17 4.53 -13.96 1.76
C GLU A 17 4.40 -13.37 0.37
N ILE A 18 3.93 -12.13 0.29
CA ILE A 18 4.02 -11.24 -0.85
C ILE A 18 5.05 -10.17 -0.50
N ARG A 19 6.16 -10.16 -1.20
CA ARG A 19 7.21 -9.18 -0.98
C ARG A 19 7.30 -8.23 -2.16
N LEU A 20 7.10 -6.92 -1.89
CA LEU A 20 7.33 -5.87 -2.88
C LEU A 20 8.81 -5.87 -3.27
N ASN A 21 9.12 -5.87 -4.56
CA ASN A 21 10.47 -6.04 -5.06
C ASN A 21 10.80 -5.09 -6.22
N ASP A 22 10.63 -3.81 -5.96
CA ASP A 22 11.05 -2.71 -6.86
C ASP A 22 11.79 -1.63 -6.06
N PRO A 23 12.93 -2.00 -5.41
CA PRO A 23 13.64 -1.11 -4.49
C PRO A 23 14.22 0.13 -5.17
N ASP A 24 14.49 0.10 -6.46
CA ASP A 24 15.06 1.21 -7.23
C ASP A 24 14.10 2.42 -7.29
N VAL A 25 12.81 2.16 -7.24
CA VAL A 25 11.76 3.17 -7.14
C VAL A 25 11.08 3.17 -5.77
N HIS A 26 11.77 2.65 -4.74
CA HIS A 26 11.27 2.60 -3.36
C HIS A 26 9.92 1.89 -3.22
N ASN A 27 9.66 0.88 -4.04
CA ASN A 27 8.40 0.14 -4.07
C ASN A 27 7.17 1.07 -4.25
N ALA A 28 7.32 2.14 -5.05
CA ALA A 28 6.20 3.03 -5.38
C ALA A 28 5.09 2.24 -6.08
N LEU A 29 3.84 2.59 -5.82
CA LEU A 29 2.66 1.95 -6.42
C LEU A 29 2.54 2.38 -7.89
N THR A 30 3.39 1.79 -8.72
CA THR A 30 3.29 1.85 -10.17
C THR A 30 2.10 1.02 -10.65
N LEU A 31 1.63 1.27 -11.88
CA LEU A 31 0.57 0.43 -12.47
C LEU A 31 0.95 -1.06 -12.51
N GLU A 32 2.22 -1.35 -12.70
CA GLU A 32 2.72 -2.74 -12.73
C GLU A 32 2.57 -3.40 -11.35
N ILE A 33 3.03 -2.75 -10.27
CA ILE A 33 2.86 -3.24 -8.90
C ILE A 33 1.37 -3.38 -8.54
N ILE A 34 0.53 -2.40 -8.88
CA ILE A 34 -0.91 -2.44 -8.61
C ILE A 34 -1.56 -3.64 -9.30
N ASN A 35 -1.25 -3.86 -10.57
CA ASN A 35 -1.80 -4.98 -11.32
C ASN A 35 -1.30 -6.33 -10.78
N GLU A 36 -0.01 -6.46 -10.50
CA GLU A 36 0.58 -7.70 -9.98
C GLU A 36 0.03 -8.03 -8.58
N LEU A 37 -0.08 -7.05 -7.68
CA LEU A 37 -0.70 -7.23 -6.37
C LEU A 37 -2.16 -7.66 -6.51
N SER A 38 -2.92 -7.02 -7.40
CA SER A 38 -4.33 -7.35 -7.63
C SER A 38 -4.50 -8.81 -8.09
N LEU A 39 -3.68 -9.26 -9.04
CA LEU A 39 -3.67 -10.65 -9.52
C LEU A 39 -3.24 -11.62 -8.42
N CYS A 40 -2.23 -11.24 -7.64
CA CYS A 40 -1.72 -12.06 -6.55
C CYS A 40 -2.77 -12.27 -5.47
N ILE A 41 -3.45 -11.22 -5.03
CA ILE A 41 -4.52 -11.28 -4.04
C ILE A 41 -5.71 -12.11 -4.54
N ASP A 42 -6.13 -11.93 -5.80
CA ASP A 42 -7.20 -12.74 -6.40
C ASP A 42 -6.87 -14.25 -6.37
N ALA A 43 -5.62 -14.60 -6.59
CA ALA A 43 -5.18 -16.00 -6.54
C ALA A 43 -5.07 -16.51 -5.09
N LEU A 44 -4.45 -15.73 -4.20
CA LEU A 44 -4.25 -16.14 -2.81
C LEU A 44 -5.57 -16.18 -2.03
N SER A 45 -6.57 -15.35 -2.37
CA SER A 45 -7.88 -15.40 -1.70
C SER A 45 -8.56 -16.77 -1.82
N ARG A 46 -8.17 -17.57 -2.81
CA ARG A 46 -8.75 -18.89 -3.12
C ARG A 46 -7.83 -20.07 -2.82
N ASP A 47 -6.58 -19.80 -2.43
CA ASP A 47 -5.63 -20.86 -2.12
C ASP A 47 -5.84 -21.42 -0.71
N THR A 48 -5.05 -22.40 -0.30
CA THR A 48 -5.17 -23.09 1.00
C THR A 48 -4.52 -22.35 2.17
N SER A 49 -3.74 -21.30 1.93
CA SER A 49 -3.14 -20.54 3.02
C SER A 49 -4.21 -19.74 3.79
N SER A 50 -4.02 -19.55 5.07
CA SER A 50 -4.92 -18.77 5.93
C SER A 50 -4.39 -17.36 6.21
N LEU A 51 -3.12 -17.13 5.90
CA LEU A 51 -2.40 -15.91 6.24
C LEU A 51 -1.60 -15.40 5.06
N ILE A 52 -1.65 -14.09 4.84
CA ILE A 52 -0.82 -13.36 3.87
C ILE A 52 0.08 -12.42 4.65
N LEU A 53 1.39 -12.55 4.44
CA LEU A 53 2.39 -11.62 4.95
C LEU A 53 2.77 -10.65 3.81
N ILE A 54 2.61 -9.35 4.02
CA ILE A 54 3.07 -8.32 3.07
C ILE A 54 4.35 -7.70 3.62
N SER A 55 5.42 -7.79 2.86
CA SER A 55 6.75 -7.24 3.17
C SER A 55 7.32 -6.49 1.97
N ALA A 56 8.53 -5.96 2.10
CA ALA A 56 9.21 -5.27 1.00
C ALA A 56 10.72 -5.47 1.04
N ASN A 57 11.35 -5.47 -0.12
CA ASN A 57 12.80 -5.36 -0.25
C ASN A 57 13.26 -3.91 -0.32
N GLY A 58 14.45 -3.61 0.20
CA GLY A 58 15.07 -2.28 0.13
C GLY A 58 14.77 -1.40 1.34
N LYS A 59 15.09 -0.11 1.21
CA LYS A 59 15.02 0.88 2.31
C LYS A 59 13.61 1.39 2.60
N SER A 60 12.67 1.13 1.73
CA SER A 60 11.28 1.59 1.86
C SER A 60 10.34 0.39 1.75
N PHE A 61 9.37 0.35 2.63
CA PHE A 61 8.23 -0.55 2.47
C PHE A 61 7.44 -0.15 1.21
N CYS A 62 7.02 1.12 1.13
CA CYS A 62 6.39 1.66 -0.06
C CYS A 62 6.40 3.19 -0.02
N ALA A 63 6.87 3.81 -1.09
CA ALA A 63 6.95 5.28 -1.21
C ALA A 63 5.62 5.95 -1.59
N GLY A 64 4.52 5.20 -1.69
CA GLY A 64 3.22 5.74 -2.11
C GLY A 64 3.01 5.69 -3.62
N GLY A 65 2.18 6.57 -4.14
CA GLY A 65 1.89 6.63 -5.57
C GLY A 65 3.10 7.05 -6.41
N ASP A 66 3.21 6.49 -7.61
CA ASP A 66 4.23 6.91 -8.57
C ASP A 66 3.99 8.36 -9.04
N LEU A 67 4.88 9.27 -8.62
CA LEU A 67 4.79 10.70 -8.95
C LEU A 67 4.86 10.96 -10.45
N SER A 68 5.61 10.16 -11.20
CA SER A 68 5.73 10.32 -12.66
C SER A 68 4.42 9.97 -13.36
N TRP A 69 3.78 8.90 -12.92
CA TRP A 69 2.45 8.53 -13.38
C TRP A 69 1.41 9.58 -12.97
N MET A 70 1.43 10.05 -11.72
CA MET A 70 0.51 11.10 -11.25
C MET A 70 0.63 12.37 -12.07
N LYS A 71 1.84 12.83 -12.39
CA LYS A 71 2.08 14.00 -13.26
C LYS A 71 1.46 13.82 -14.65
N LYS A 72 1.61 12.63 -15.26
CA LYS A 72 0.98 12.33 -16.56
C LYS A 72 -0.54 12.42 -16.50
N GLN A 73 -1.15 12.06 -15.37
CA GLN A 73 -2.59 12.14 -15.20
C GLN A 73 -3.11 13.58 -15.13
N LEU A 74 -2.31 14.57 -14.71
CA LEU A 74 -2.76 15.97 -14.61
C LEU A 74 -3.25 16.53 -15.95
N SER A 75 -2.64 16.13 -17.06
CA SER A 75 -3.02 16.54 -18.41
C SER A 75 -4.01 15.60 -19.10
N ALA A 76 -4.35 14.47 -18.47
CA ALA A 76 -5.25 13.49 -19.05
C ALA A 76 -6.74 13.92 -18.95
N PRO A 77 -7.62 13.50 -19.88
CA PRO A 77 -9.05 13.68 -19.75
C PRO A 77 -9.58 13.10 -18.43
N ARG A 78 -10.63 13.72 -17.88
CA ARG A 78 -11.23 13.30 -16.59
C ARG A 78 -11.55 11.81 -16.55
N GLU A 79 -12.09 11.28 -17.62
CA GLU A 79 -12.48 9.86 -17.74
C GLU A 79 -11.29 8.93 -17.56
N ASN A 80 -10.16 9.24 -18.19
CA ASN A 80 -8.91 8.49 -18.06
C ASN A 80 -8.36 8.59 -16.63
N ARG A 81 -8.40 9.78 -16.03
CA ARG A 81 -7.96 9.97 -14.64
C ARG A 81 -8.77 9.11 -13.66
N VAL A 82 -10.09 9.09 -13.81
CA VAL A 82 -10.98 8.25 -12.98
C VAL A 82 -10.64 6.78 -13.17
N LYS A 83 -10.55 6.31 -14.42
CA LYS A 83 -10.20 4.91 -14.73
C LYS A 83 -8.87 4.48 -14.13
N GLU A 84 -7.86 5.34 -14.21
CA GLU A 84 -6.54 5.03 -13.67
C GLU A 84 -6.51 5.06 -12.13
N ALA A 85 -7.19 6.03 -11.51
CA ALA A 85 -7.30 6.12 -10.05
C ALA A 85 -8.10 4.94 -9.47
N SER A 86 -9.10 4.44 -10.19
CA SER A 86 -9.89 3.27 -9.77
C SER A 86 -9.05 2.02 -9.60
N LYS A 87 -7.96 1.84 -10.36
CA LYS A 87 -7.09 0.66 -10.22
C LYS A 87 -6.50 0.53 -8.81
N LEU A 88 -6.05 1.64 -8.23
CA LEU A 88 -5.56 1.63 -6.84
C LEU A 88 -6.69 1.42 -5.85
N ALA A 89 -7.84 2.07 -6.07
CA ALA A 89 -9.00 1.89 -5.21
C ALA A 89 -9.50 0.44 -5.22
N ASP A 90 -9.55 -0.19 -6.41
CA ASP A 90 -9.95 -1.59 -6.58
C ASP A 90 -8.96 -2.55 -5.89
N LEU A 91 -7.65 -2.30 -6.01
CA LEU A 91 -6.64 -3.08 -5.29
C LEU A 91 -6.84 -2.99 -3.77
N LEU A 92 -7.01 -1.77 -3.24
CA LEU A 92 -7.21 -1.56 -1.81
C LEU A 92 -8.50 -2.23 -1.33
N LEU A 93 -9.56 -2.16 -2.11
CA LEU A 93 -10.83 -2.83 -1.80
C LEU A 93 -10.69 -4.37 -1.83
N LYS A 94 -9.92 -4.92 -2.78
CA LYS A 94 -9.61 -6.35 -2.81
C LYS A 94 -8.82 -6.81 -1.58
N LEU A 95 -7.79 -6.07 -1.20
CA LEU A 95 -7.04 -6.32 0.02
C LEU A 95 -7.95 -6.29 1.25
N TYR A 96 -8.79 -5.27 1.35
CA TYR A 96 -9.71 -5.07 2.47
C TYR A 96 -10.75 -6.20 2.61
N ASN A 97 -11.26 -6.70 1.48
CA ASN A 97 -12.24 -7.78 1.43
C ASN A 97 -11.61 -9.18 1.37
N CYS A 98 -10.28 -9.28 1.44
CA CYS A 98 -9.60 -10.57 1.42
C CYS A 98 -10.06 -11.41 2.63
N PRO A 99 -10.51 -12.67 2.42
CA PRO A 99 -11.01 -13.50 3.51
C PRO A 99 -9.90 -14.11 4.38
N LYS A 100 -8.68 -13.63 4.25
CA LYS A 100 -7.49 -14.12 4.96
C LYS A 100 -6.93 -13.04 5.87
N THR A 101 -6.29 -13.47 6.95
CA THR A 101 -5.55 -12.54 7.80
C THR A 101 -4.38 -11.96 7.04
N ILE A 102 -4.29 -10.64 6.97
CA ILE A 102 -3.19 -9.92 6.32
C ILE A 102 -2.30 -9.29 7.40
N ILE A 103 -1.03 -9.64 7.37
CA ILE A 103 -0.01 -9.09 8.28
C ILE A 103 0.95 -8.23 7.46
N GLY A 104 1.17 -6.99 7.88
CA GLY A 104 2.21 -6.11 7.36
C GLY A 104 3.51 -6.27 8.14
N LYS A 105 4.61 -6.62 7.46
CA LYS A 105 5.97 -6.59 8.00
C LYS A 105 6.70 -5.39 7.40
N VAL A 106 6.87 -4.34 8.20
CA VAL A 106 7.31 -3.01 7.73
C VAL A 106 8.71 -2.72 8.29
N GLU A 107 9.72 -2.97 7.47
CA GLU A 107 11.13 -2.80 7.83
C GLU A 107 11.76 -1.57 7.15
N GLY A 108 10.95 -0.75 6.49
CA GLY A 108 11.40 0.46 5.79
C GLY A 108 10.33 1.54 5.76
N ASN A 109 10.70 2.71 5.28
CA ASN A 109 9.82 3.88 5.24
C ASN A 109 8.52 3.62 4.49
N ALA A 110 7.42 4.22 4.94
CA ALA A 110 6.11 4.09 4.32
C ALA A 110 5.43 5.45 4.12
N PHE A 111 5.01 5.74 2.88
CA PHE A 111 4.40 7.01 2.52
C PHE A 111 3.09 6.81 1.76
N GLY A 112 2.14 7.70 1.93
CA GLY A 112 0.91 7.76 1.15
C GLY A 112 0.23 6.39 0.98
N GLY A 113 0.20 5.87 -0.25
CA GLY A 113 -0.38 4.56 -0.56
C GLY A 113 0.22 3.39 0.22
N GLY A 114 1.49 3.48 0.66
CA GLY A 114 2.13 2.50 1.54
C GLY A 114 1.43 2.44 2.90
N ILE A 115 1.08 3.61 3.47
CA ILE A 115 0.28 3.70 4.69
C ILE A 115 -1.14 3.17 4.43
N GLY A 116 -1.68 3.38 3.23
CA GLY A 116 -2.95 2.79 2.82
C GLY A 116 -2.94 1.26 2.92
N ILE A 117 -1.90 0.60 2.40
CA ILE A 117 -1.71 -0.85 2.51
C ILE A 117 -1.59 -1.27 3.99
N MET A 118 -0.74 -0.57 4.77
CA MET A 118 -0.59 -0.83 6.21
C MET A 118 -1.93 -0.73 6.95
N SER A 119 -2.75 0.26 6.61
CA SER A 119 -4.05 0.48 7.26
C SER A 119 -5.07 -0.62 7.00
N ILE A 120 -4.91 -1.36 5.91
CA ILE A 120 -5.76 -2.51 5.56
C ILE A 120 -5.31 -3.79 6.28
N CYS A 121 -4.01 -3.93 6.55
CA CYS A 121 -3.51 -5.10 7.27
C CYS A 121 -4.21 -5.25 8.64
N ASP A 122 -4.57 -6.48 9.01
CA ASP A 122 -5.14 -6.77 10.33
C ASP A 122 -4.13 -6.44 11.43
N PHE A 123 -2.89 -6.87 11.23
CA PHE A 123 -1.76 -6.58 12.12
C PHE A 123 -0.61 -5.96 11.33
N VAL A 124 0.10 -5.03 11.98
CA VAL A 124 1.32 -4.43 11.42
C VAL A 124 2.42 -4.54 12.44
N PHE A 125 3.53 -5.12 12.03
CA PHE A 125 4.77 -5.16 12.80
C PHE A 125 5.80 -4.31 12.09
N SER A 126 6.35 -3.32 12.77
CA SER A 126 7.35 -2.42 12.21
C SER A 126 8.61 -2.37 13.05
N VAL A 127 9.74 -2.08 12.42
CA VAL A 127 10.93 -1.63 13.15
C VAL A 127 10.74 -0.17 13.60
N LYS A 128 11.46 0.26 14.63
CA LYS A 128 11.32 1.59 15.22
C LYS A 128 11.83 2.72 14.32
N ASP A 129 12.94 2.48 13.63
CA ASP A 129 13.69 3.51 12.90
C ASP A 129 13.16 3.73 11.47
N ILE A 130 11.84 3.83 11.29
CA ILE A 130 11.23 4.16 10.00
C ILE A 130 10.51 5.50 10.05
N LYS A 131 10.40 6.14 8.90
CA LYS A 131 9.63 7.37 8.71
C LYS A 131 8.34 7.06 7.97
N MET A 132 7.25 7.56 8.48
CA MET A 132 5.94 7.49 7.87
C MET A 132 5.39 8.90 7.63
N ALA A 133 4.66 9.13 6.56
CA ALA A 133 3.95 10.40 6.33
C ALA A 133 2.87 10.25 5.26
N LEU A 134 1.80 11.02 5.41
CA LEU A 134 0.78 11.25 4.41
C LEU A 134 1.08 12.60 3.74
N THR A 135 1.87 12.55 2.66
CA THR A 135 2.48 13.75 2.07
C THR A 135 1.63 14.40 0.98
N GLU A 136 0.43 13.91 0.74
CA GLU A 136 -0.48 14.34 -0.32
C GLU A 136 -0.77 15.85 -0.25
N ALA A 137 -0.98 16.40 0.97
CA ALA A 137 -1.24 17.82 1.16
C ALA A 137 -0.10 18.73 0.67
N LYS A 138 1.16 18.28 0.73
CA LYS A 138 2.31 19.01 0.16
C LYS A 138 2.27 19.12 -1.37
N LEU A 139 1.51 18.25 -2.01
CA LEU A 139 1.32 18.20 -3.44
C LEU A 139 0.01 18.87 -3.89
N GLY A 140 -0.74 19.48 -2.95
CA GLY A 140 -2.07 20.03 -3.21
C GLY A 140 -3.13 18.95 -3.47
N LEU A 141 -2.92 17.74 -2.98
CA LEU A 141 -3.79 16.58 -3.14
C LEU A 141 -4.41 16.17 -1.80
N ILE A 142 -5.44 15.36 -1.87
CA ILE A 142 -5.99 14.65 -0.72
C ILE A 142 -5.73 13.15 -0.88
N PRO A 143 -5.51 12.40 0.21
CA PRO A 143 -5.29 10.95 0.16
C PRO A 143 -6.61 10.18 -0.04
N ALA A 144 -7.39 10.53 -1.07
CA ALA A 144 -8.78 10.11 -1.25
C ALA A 144 -8.97 8.58 -1.26
N THR A 145 -8.11 7.85 -1.97
CA THR A 145 -8.24 6.39 -2.12
C THR A 145 -7.92 5.62 -0.84
N ILE A 146 -7.03 6.14 0.00
CA ILE A 146 -6.58 5.48 1.23
C ILE A 146 -7.34 5.96 2.48
N SER A 147 -7.96 7.15 2.42
CA SER A 147 -8.62 7.78 3.59
C SER A 147 -9.58 6.86 4.34
N PRO A 148 -10.46 6.09 3.69
CA PRO A 148 -11.42 5.24 4.41
C PRO A 148 -10.72 4.21 5.31
N TYR A 149 -9.62 3.65 4.82
CA TYR A 149 -8.87 2.62 5.55
C TYR A 149 -8.04 3.22 6.68
N VAL A 150 -7.40 4.38 6.43
CA VAL A 150 -6.63 5.11 7.46
C VAL A 150 -7.55 5.56 8.58
N VAL A 151 -8.66 6.22 8.27
CA VAL A 151 -9.65 6.67 9.27
C VAL A 151 -10.17 5.50 10.12
N ARG A 152 -10.47 4.37 9.47
CA ARG A 152 -10.91 3.17 10.17
C ARG A 152 -9.83 2.63 11.13
N LYS A 153 -8.55 2.69 10.74
CA LYS A 153 -7.44 2.11 11.51
C LYS A 153 -7.04 2.93 12.72
N ILE A 154 -6.96 4.26 12.57
CA ILE A 154 -6.42 5.16 13.61
C ILE A 154 -7.44 6.16 14.17
N GLY A 155 -8.68 6.13 13.69
CA GLY A 155 -9.74 7.05 14.06
C GLY A 155 -9.66 8.42 13.36
N GLU A 156 -10.79 9.10 13.28
CA GLU A 156 -10.95 10.35 12.54
C GLU A 156 -10.01 11.45 13.03
N LYS A 157 -9.92 11.64 14.35
CA LYS A 157 -9.11 12.70 14.96
C LYS A 157 -7.64 12.61 14.55
N ASN A 158 -7.05 11.42 14.63
CA ASN A 158 -5.65 11.20 14.28
C ASN A 158 -5.46 11.30 12.76
N ALA A 159 -6.39 10.75 11.99
CA ALA A 159 -6.34 10.79 10.53
C ALA A 159 -6.37 12.22 9.99
N ILE A 160 -7.27 13.09 10.48
CA ILE A 160 -7.34 14.50 10.08
C ILE A 160 -6.01 15.20 10.35
N HIS A 161 -5.43 14.98 11.55
CA HIS A 161 -4.14 15.58 11.91
C HIS A 161 -3.04 15.17 10.92
N LEU A 162 -2.93 13.87 10.60
CA LEU A 162 -1.91 13.37 9.68
C LEU A 162 -2.14 13.84 8.25
N PHE A 163 -3.39 13.84 7.77
CA PHE A 163 -3.73 14.29 6.42
C PHE A 163 -3.40 15.78 6.19
N THR A 164 -3.63 16.62 7.20
CA THR A 164 -3.47 18.07 7.07
C THR A 164 -2.06 18.55 7.37
N SER A 165 -1.40 17.94 8.36
CA SER A 165 -0.04 18.35 8.75
C SER A 165 1.03 17.91 7.77
N ALA A 166 0.83 16.78 7.09
CA ALA A 166 1.82 16.12 6.23
C ALA A 166 3.21 15.99 6.88
N LYS A 167 3.24 15.90 8.21
CA LYS A 167 4.47 15.70 8.99
C LYS A 167 4.90 14.24 8.97
N PHE A 168 6.18 14.04 9.20
CA PHE A 168 6.68 12.70 9.49
C PHE A 168 6.25 12.27 10.90
N PHE A 169 5.97 10.99 11.03
CA PHE A 169 5.69 10.34 12.31
C PHE A 169 6.40 8.98 12.35
N ALA A 170 6.60 8.48 13.54
CA ALA A 170 7.22 7.19 13.82
C ALA A 170 6.17 6.13 14.24
N PRO A 171 6.54 4.85 14.28
CA PRO A 171 5.62 3.80 14.76
C PRO A 171 5.14 3.98 16.20
N GLU A 172 5.83 4.79 16.98
CA GLU A 172 5.56 5.05 18.40
C GLU A 172 4.57 6.21 18.63
N ASP A 173 4.30 7.03 17.58
CA ASP A 173 3.39 8.17 17.62
C ASP A 173 1.93 7.70 17.43
#